data_20d46f6e5b2d264c5414f7b599a7b4de
#
_entry.id   20d46f6e5b2d264c5414f7b599a7b4de
#
_cell.length_a   1.000
_cell.length_b   1.000
_cell.length_c   1.000
_cell.angle_alpha   90.00
_cell.angle_beta   90.00
_cell.angle_gamma   90.00
#
_symmetry.space_group_name_H-M   'P 1'
#
loop_
_entity.id
_entity.type
_entity.pdbx_description
1 polymer ?
#
loop_
_entity_poly.entity_id
_entity_poly.type
_entity_poly.pdbx_seq_one_letter_code
_entity_poly.pdbx_strand_id
1 'polypeptide(L)'
;MLGKKFRADVYSSSEDLTGTITQVLNYRLSLVTHYNSLISNSGRSFEVFAPFCLVIAGDTKREFTSNYQCQSFELLRNALKDVIVVTFDELFAKTEAFINTLEGNLY
;
A
#
# COMPACT_ATOMS: atom_id res chain seq x y z
N MET A 1 2.42 -12.18 1.25
CA MET A 1 2.58 -11.13 0.21
C MET A 1 3.10 -11.67 -1.10
N LEU A 2 4.14 -12.44 -1.08
CA LEU A 2 4.66 -13.06 -2.29
C LEU A 2 4.09 -14.44 -2.47
N GLY A 3 3.86 -14.81 -3.73
CA GLY A 3 3.44 -16.14 -4.12
C GLY A 3 4.62 -17.05 -4.38
N LYS A 4 4.41 -18.00 -5.27
CA LYS A 4 5.45 -18.94 -5.65
C LYS A 4 6.52 -18.26 -6.49
N LYS A 5 7.71 -18.85 -6.49
CA LYS A 5 8.81 -18.45 -7.35
C LYS A 5 8.39 -18.61 -8.82
N PHE A 6 8.36 -17.52 -9.54
CA PHE A 6 7.93 -17.51 -10.94
C PHE A 6 9.02 -18.02 -11.88
N ARG A 7 10.24 -17.52 -11.67
CA ARG A 7 11.44 -17.92 -12.40
C ARG A 7 12.60 -17.92 -11.41
N ALA A 8 13.79 -18.30 -11.87
CA ALA A 8 14.98 -18.22 -11.03
C ALA A 8 15.09 -16.79 -10.47
N ASP A 9 15.13 -16.67 -9.14
CA ASP A 9 15.32 -15.42 -8.41
C ASP A 9 14.21 -14.36 -8.57
N VAL A 10 13.04 -14.71 -9.11
CA VAL A 10 11.91 -13.79 -9.26
C VAL A 10 10.66 -14.39 -8.63
N TYR A 11 10.00 -13.62 -7.79
CA TYR A 11 8.77 -14.00 -7.12
C TYR A 11 7.61 -13.12 -7.58
N SER A 12 6.46 -13.71 -7.83
CA SER A 12 5.23 -12.98 -8.09
C SER A 12 4.55 -12.63 -6.77
N SER A 13 3.64 -11.65 -6.80
CA SER A 13 2.80 -11.36 -5.64
C SER A 13 1.81 -12.50 -5.39
N SER A 14 1.38 -12.66 -4.14
CA SER A 14 0.35 -13.64 -3.79
C SER A 14 -1.00 -13.22 -4.39
N GLU A 15 -1.91 -14.19 -4.51
CA GLU A 15 -3.28 -13.90 -4.95
C GLU A 15 -3.98 -12.92 -4.00
N ASP A 16 -3.74 -13.05 -2.71
CA ASP A 16 -4.35 -12.17 -1.71
C ASP A 16 -3.86 -10.73 -1.88
N LEU A 17 -2.57 -10.53 -2.07
CA LEU A 17 -2.01 -9.19 -2.27
C LEU A 17 -2.51 -8.59 -3.60
N THR A 18 -2.45 -9.36 -4.67
CA THR A 18 -2.94 -8.92 -5.98
C THR A 18 -4.43 -8.58 -5.94
N GLY A 19 -5.23 -9.42 -5.28
CA GLY A 19 -6.66 -9.18 -5.11
C GLY A 19 -6.94 -7.92 -4.31
N THR A 20 -6.20 -7.71 -3.24
CA THR A 20 -6.35 -6.50 -2.40
C THR A 20 -6.02 -5.24 -3.20
N ILE A 21 -4.92 -5.24 -3.94
CA ILE A 21 -4.53 -4.11 -4.78
C ILE A 21 -5.61 -3.84 -5.83
N THR A 22 -6.08 -4.87 -6.51
CA THR A 22 -7.14 -4.74 -7.51
C THR A 22 -8.41 -4.17 -6.91
N GLN A 23 -8.79 -4.62 -5.72
CA GLN A 23 -9.99 -4.14 -5.04
C GLN A 23 -9.88 -2.67 -4.65
N VAL A 24 -8.74 -2.23 -4.11
CA VAL A 24 -8.52 -0.81 -3.76
C VAL A 24 -8.57 0.06 -5.01
N LEU A 25 -7.97 -0.40 -6.11
CA LEU A 25 -8.02 0.32 -7.38
C LEU A 25 -9.45 0.44 -7.91
N ASN A 26 -10.24 -0.61 -7.74
CA ASN A 26 -11.65 -0.57 -8.12
C ASN A 26 -12.45 0.43 -7.27
N TYR A 27 -12.18 0.49 -5.98
CA TYR A 27 -12.79 1.48 -5.09
C TYR A 27 -12.39 2.89 -5.50
N ARG A 28 -11.12 3.10 -5.84
CA ARG A 28 -10.63 4.38 -6.33
C ARG A 28 -11.36 4.79 -7.60
N LEU A 29 -11.51 3.89 -8.55
CA LEU A 29 -12.22 4.14 -9.79
C LEU A 29 -13.67 4.52 -9.52
N SER A 30 -14.34 3.80 -8.64
CA SER A 30 -15.72 4.08 -8.26
C SER A 30 -15.86 5.47 -7.63
N LEU A 31 -14.95 5.83 -6.75
CA LEU A 31 -14.94 7.13 -6.09
C LEU A 31 -14.78 8.25 -7.10
N VAL A 32 -13.82 8.15 -8.01
CA VAL A 32 -13.56 9.16 -9.03
C VAL A 32 -14.74 9.25 -10.02
N THR A 33 -15.27 8.11 -10.45
CA THR A 33 -16.36 8.06 -11.43
C THR A 33 -17.67 8.61 -10.87
N HIS A 34 -17.97 8.37 -9.60
CA HIS A 34 -19.22 8.76 -8.97
C HIS A 34 -19.10 10.01 -8.08
N TYR A 35 -18.06 10.80 -8.30
CA TYR A 35 -17.77 11.98 -7.48
C TYR A 35 -18.96 12.94 -7.38
N ASN A 36 -19.56 13.28 -8.53
CA ASN A 36 -20.69 14.21 -8.57
C ASN A 36 -21.91 13.66 -7.82
N SER A 37 -22.18 12.38 -7.94
CA SER A 37 -23.27 11.72 -7.22
C SER A 37 -23.05 11.75 -5.72
N LEU A 38 -21.81 11.53 -5.27
CA LEU A 38 -21.47 11.56 -3.86
C LEU A 38 -21.67 12.96 -3.27
N ILE A 39 -21.27 14.00 -3.99
CA ILE A 39 -21.49 15.38 -3.55
C ILE A 39 -22.99 15.68 -3.45
N SER A 40 -23.76 15.35 -4.48
CA SER A 40 -25.20 15.60 -4.51
C SER A 40 -25.93 14.91 -3.40
N ASN A 41 -25.57 13.67 -3.09
CA ASN A 41 -26.25 12.86 -2.09
C ASN A 41 -25.86 13.24 -0.65
N SER A 42 -24.61 13.67 -0.44
CA SER A 42 -24.13 14.00 0.90
C SER A 42 -24.51 15.39 1.37
N GLY A 43 -24.86 16.28 0.45
CA GLY A 43 -25.08 17.68 0.75
C GLY A 43 -23.84 18.41 1.21
N ARG A 44 -22.68 17.80 1.08
CA ARG A 44 -21.37 18.35 1.47
C ARG A 44 -20.54 18.61 0.24
N SER A 45 -19.80 19.70 0.26
CA SER A 45 -18.82 20.01 -0.77
C SER A 45 -17.49 19.43 -0.34
N PHE A 46 -16.92 18.53 -1.13
CA PHE A 46 -15.56 18.03 -0.95
C PHE A 46 -14.92 17.80 -2.31
N GLU A 47 -13.61 17.82 -2.33
CA GLU A 47 -12.84 17.68 -3.56
C GLU A 47 -12.08 16.36 -3.55
N VAL A 48 -12.14 15.63 -4.67
CA VAL A 48 -11.40 14.39 -4.88
C VAL A 48 -10.73 14.48 -6.24
N PHE A 49 -9.44 14.81 -6.27
CA PHE A 49 -8.69 14.91 -7.51
C PHE A 49 -7.94 13.63 -7.85
N ALA A 50 -7.14 13.15 -6.94
CA ALA A 50 -6.32 11.96 -7.14
C ALA A 50 -6.23 11.21 -5.81
N PRO A 51 -7.24 10.40 -5.46
CA PRO A 51 -7.22 9.70 -4.18
C PRO A 51 -6.06 8.71 -4.12
N PHE A 52 -5.37 8.74 -2.98
CA PHE A 52 -4.31 7.79 -2.69
C PHE A 52 -4.89 6.50 -2.14
N CYS A 53 -4.32 5.38 -2.56
CA CYS A 53 -4.66 4.08 -2.03
C CYS A 53 -3.47 3.55 -1.22
N LEU A 54 -3.76 3.13 0.00
CA LEU A 54 -2.76 2.56 0.89
C LEU A 54 -3.16 1.14 1.25
N VAL A 55 -2.27 0.20 1.01
CA VAL A 55 -2.43 -1.20 1.41
C VAL A 55 -1.41 -1.50 2.48
N ILE A 56 -1.86 -1.97 3.63
CA ILE A 56 -1.01 -2.40 4.72
C ILE A 56 -1.09 -3.91 4.79
N ALA A 57 0.01 -4.58 4.56
CA ALA A 57 0.02 -6.04 4.51
C ALA A 57 1.38 -6.61 4.85
N GLY A 58 1.37 -7.71 5.59
CA GLY A 58 2.55 -8.52 5.81
C GLY A 58 3.63 -7.91 6.69
N ASP A 59 4.71 -8.66 6.83
CA ASP A 59 5.87 -8.30 7.63
C ASP A 59 7.12 -8.79 6.89
N THR A 60 8.00 -7.87 6.51
CA THR A 60 9.18 -8.22 5.71
C THR A 60 10.12 -9.16 6.45
N LYS A 61 10.21 -9.03 7.77
CA LYS A 61 11.10 -9.86 8.57
C LYS A 61 10.62 -11.31 8.67
N ARG A 62 9.31 -11.53 8.62
CA ARG A 62 8.71 -12.86 8.70
C ARG A 62 8.61 -13.55 7.34
N GLU A 63 8.29 -12.78 6.30
CA GLU A 63 7.95 -13.36 5.00
C GLU A 63 9.13 -13.47 4.06
N PHE A 64 10.15 -12.63 4.22
CA PHE A 64 11.29 -12.64 3.31
C PHE A 64 12.48 -13.34 3.94
N THR A 65 12.88 -14.43 3.31
CA THR A 65 14.02 -15.22 3.74
C THR A 65 15.25 -15.04 2.84
N SER A 66 15.08 -14.30 1.73
CA SER A 66 16.17 -14.05 0.80
C SER A 66 16.10 -12.64 0.22
N ASN A 67 17.23 -12.15 -0.27
CA ASN A 67 17.30 -10.86 -0.94
C ASN A 67 16.48 -10.84 -2.24
N TYR A 68 16.32 -11.97 -2.89
CA TYR A 68 15.53 -12.06 -4.12
C TYR A 68 14.04 -11.80 -3.86
N GLN A 69 13.54 -12.23 -2.72
CA GLN A 69 12.17 -11.95 -2.31
C GLN A 69 11.98 -10.46 -2.02
N CYS A 70 12.90 -9.85 -1.29
CA CYS A 70 12.89 -8.41 -1.05
C CYS A 70 12.94 -7.62 -2.35
N GLN A 71 13.82 -8.01 -3.26
CA GLN A 71 13.96 -7.35 -4.55
C GLN A 71 12.69 -7.45 -5.39
N SER A 72 12.08 -8.63 -5.44
CA SER A 72 10.81 -8.84 -6.17
C SER A 72 9.70 -7.97 -5.60
N PHE A 73 9.60 -7.87 -4.28
CA PHE A 73 8.62 -7.04 -3.60
C PHE A 73 8.83 -5.56 -3.92
N GLU A 74 10.06 -5.08 -3.87
CA GLU A 74 10.39 -3.68 -4.20
C GLU A 74 10.11 -3.35 -5.66
N LEU A 75 10.38 -4.28 -6.57
CA LEU A 75 10.05 -4.09 -7.98
C LEU A 75 8.54 -3.94 -8.17
N LEU A 76 7.76 -4.76 -7.49
CA LEU A 76 6.31 -4.66 -7.53
C LEU A 76 5.83 -3.32 -6.98
N ARG A 77 6.30 -2.92 -5.80
CA ARG A 77 5.90 -1.66 -5.17
C ARG A 77 6.21 -0.46 -6.05
N ASN A 78 7.39 -0.45 -6.65
CA ASN A 78 7.81 0.67 -7.49
C ASN A 78 7.08 0.73 -8.82
N ALA A 79 6.52 -0.38 -9.28
CA ALA A 79 5.73 -0.43 -10.51
C ALA A 79 4.29 0.07 -10.32
N LEU A 80 3.79 0.09 -9.08
CA LEU A 80 2.43 0.54 -8.79
C LEU A 80 2.35 2.06 -8.81
N LYS A 81 1.37 2.58 -9.55
CA LYS A 81 1.24 4.02 -9.76
C LYS A 81 0.41 4.71 -8.68
N ASP A 82 -0.78 4.21 -8.40
CA ASP A 82 -1.75 4.90 -7.55
C ASP A 82 -1.97 4.19 -6.21
N VAL A 83 -1.14 3.20 -5.91
CA VAL A 83 -1.24 2.40 -4.70
C VAL A 83 0.11 2.35 -4.01
N ILE A 84 0.12 2.62 -2.73
CA ILE A 84 1.30 2.46 -1.88
C ILE A 84 1.09 1.22 -1.03
N VAL A 85 2.02 0.29 -1.10
CA VAL A 85 2.00 -0.92 -0.27
C VAL A 85 3.04 -0.77 0.84
N VAL A 86 2.59 -0.87 2.08
CA VAL A 86 3.43 -0.73 3.27
C VAL A 86 3.24 -1.98 4.12
N THR A 87 4.32 -2.54 4.61
CA THR A 87 4.25 -3.66 5.54
C THR A 87 4.05 -3.17 6.97
N PHE A 88 3.57 -4.05 7.86
CA PHE A 88 3.32 -3.67 9.25
C PHE A 88 4.61 -3.27 9.97
N ASP A 89 5.71 -3.95 9.72
CA ASP A 89 7.00 -3.60 10.33
C ASP A 89 7.51 -2.23 9.86
N GLU A 90 7.32 -1.90 8.58
CA GLU A 90 7.65 -0.57 8.06
C GLU A 90 6.78 0.52 8.69
N LEU A 91 5.50 0.26 8.83
CA LEU A 91 4.56 1.19 9.44
C LEU A 91 4.95 1.45 10.90
N PHE A 92 5.24 0.41 11.66
CA PHE A 92 5.63 0.54 13.05
C PHE A 92 6.96 1.29 13.21
N ALA A 93 7.94 1.00 12.34
CA ALA A 93 9.22 1.69 12.36
C ALA A 93 9.08 3.19 12.09
N LYS A 94 8.25 3.57 11.13
CA LYS A 94 7.98 4.97 10.82
C LYS A 94 7.25 5.67 11.97
N THR A 95 6.30 5.00 12.59
CA THR A 95 5.54 5.52 13.73
C THR A 95 6.48 5.75 14.92
N GLU A 96 7.35 4.79 15.21
CA GLU A 96 8.33 4.89 16.27
C GLU A 96 9.30 6.05 16.03
N ALA A 97 9.81 6.19 14.82
CA ALA A 97 10.70 7.29 14.44
C ALA A 97 10.01 8.65 14.62
N PHE A 98 8.73 8.74 14.25
CA PHE A 98 7.93 9.95 14.41
C PHE A 98 7.75 10.31 15.89
N ILE A 99 7.43 9.33 16.72
CA ILE A 99 7.28 9.53 18.17
C ILE A 99 8.59 10.00 18.77
N ASN A 100 9.71 9.37 18.41
CA ASN A 100 11.04 9.77 18.90
C ASN A 100 11.39 11.19 18.49
N THR A 101 11.03 11.60 17.28
CA THR A 101 11.23 12.96 16.80
C THR A 101 10.42 13.96 17.62
N LEU A 102 9.16 13.64 17.90
CA LEU A 102 8.31 14.50 18.74
C LEU A 102 8.86 14.63 20.15
N GLU A 103 9.28 13.53 20.74
CA GLU A 103 9.87 13.55 22.10
C GLU A 103 11.17 14.34 22.12
N GLY A 104 12.02 14.20 21.10
CA GLY A 104 13.24 14.97 20.97
C GLY A 104 13.01 16.46 20.84
N ASN A 105 11.91 16.87 20.22
CA ASN A 105 11.56 18.27 20.06
C ASN A 105 10.99 18.91 21.35
N LEU A 106 10.57 18.08 22.32
CA LEU A 106 10.06 18.56 23.59
C LEU A 106 11.17 18.86 24.61
N TYR A 107 12.35 18.39 24.35
CA TYR A 107 13.52 18.56 25.21
C TYR A 107 14.62 19.32 24.46
#